data_cfde5a1aae844f10a1c1b963f6a228be
#
_entry.id   cfde5a1aae844f10a1c1b963f6a228be
#
_cell.length_a   1.000
_cell.length_b   1.000
_cell.length_c   1.000
_cell.angle_alpha   90.00
_cell.angle_beta   90.00
_cell.angle_gamma   90.00
#
_symmetry.space_group_name_H-M   'P 1'
#
loop_
_entity.id
_entity.type
_entity.pdbx_description
1 polymer ?
#
loop_
_entity_poly.entity_id
_entity_poly.type
_entity_poly.pdbx_seq_one_letter_code
_entity_poly.pdbx_strand_id
1 'polypeptide(L)'
;MILADVLSGLVEIDTDLLLAINGWRAEWADFFMYAFSGKWIWVPLYVALFYVIVRNLHWKVAIGCAVAIALTITFADQMGATVIRPLVCRPRPVNLENPISEFVQIVNGYRGGRYGFPSCHAANTFGLAFFLFYLFRNRSLNWFIMLWALLTCYSRSYLGVHYPGDLLVGAFVGFVGASLCYWLFSRLCRYKRQEHYKHIHVPIWVGGITTLGILVYALMRTLL
;
A
#
# COMPACT_ATOMS: atom_id res chain seq x y z
N MET A 1 -21.37 4.64 27.53
CA MET A 1 -22.15 5.56 26.72
C MET A 1 -21.25 6.41 25.85
N ILE A 2 -20.47 7.37 26.32
CA ILE A 2 -19.60 8.26 25.52
C ILE A 2 -18.64 7.52 24.55
N LEU A 3 -17.96 6.48 24.99
CA LEU A 3 -17.02 5.72 24.13
C LEU A 3 -17.74 4.99 23.00
N ALA A 4 -18.91 4.43 23.27
CA ALA A 4 -19.72 3.76 22.25
C ALA A 4 -20.24 4.76 21.20
N ASP A 5 -20.68 5.95 21.64
CA ASP A 5 -21.16 7.02 20.76
C ASP A 5 -20.02 7.57 19.87
N VAL A 6 -18.81 7.72 20.43
CA VAL A 6 -17.61 8.11 19.64
C VAL A 6 -17.25 7.04 18.61
N LEU A 7 -17.25 5.77 18.99
CA LEU A 7 -16.93 4.68 18.06
C LEU A 7 -17.97 4.55 16.94
N SER A 8 -19.27 4.69 17.26
CA SER A 8 -20.32 4.66 16.22
C SER A 8 -20.18 5.83 15.24
N GLY A 9 -19.87 7.03 15.72
CA GLY A 9 -19.62 8.19 14.86
C GLY A 9 -18.39 8.02 13.96
N LEU A 10 -17.31 7.41 14.45
CA LEU A 10 -16.14 7.10 13.62
C LEU A 10 -16.46 6.06 12.53
N VAL A 11 -17.27 5.06 12.84
CA VAL A 11 -17.72 4.04 11.87
C VAL A 11 -18.61 4.67 10.80
N GLU A 12 -19.48 5.59 11.16
CA GLU A 12 -20.34 6.33 10.24
C GLU A 12 -19.51 7.18 9.28
N ILE A 13 -18.60 8.01 9.78
CA ILE A 13 -17.68 8.82 8.96
C ILE A 13 -16.86 7.94 8.02
N ASP A 14 -16.34 6.81 8.50
CA ASP A 14 -15.54 5.88 7.71
C ASP A 14 -16.37 5.24 6.57
N THR A 15 -17.65 4.99 6.82
CA THR A 15 -18.60 4.47 5.85
C THR A 15 -18.95 5.53 4.80
N ASP A 16 -19.25 6.75 5.21
CA ASP A 16 -19.58 7.85 4.31
C ASP A 16 -18.42 8.20 3.38
N LEU A 17 -17.20 8.24 3.93
CA LEU A 17 -15.99 8.45 3.14
C LEU A 17 -15.77 7.32 2.12
N LEU A 18 -16.00 6.07 2.52
CA LEU A 18 -15.94 4.95 1.58
C LEU A 18 -16.93 5.12 0.45
N LEU A 19 -18.21 5.37 0.78
CA LEU A 19 -19.28 5.47 -0.23
C LEU A 19 -19.04 6.66 -1.16
N ALA A 20 -18.54 7.78 -0.63
CA ALA A 20 -18.15 8.93 -1.46
C ALA A 20 -17.03 8.60 -2.45
N ILE A 21 -15.99 7.88 -2.01
CA ILE A 21 -14.86 7.46 -2.88
C ILE A 21 -15.34 6.41 -3.89
N ASN A 22 -16.06 5.39 -3.44
CA ASN A 22 -16.53 4.29 -4.27
C ASN A 22 -17.66 4.72 -5.23
N GLY A 23 -18.44 5.74 -4.88
CA GLY A 23 -19.49 6.30 -5.72
C GLY A 23 -19.00 7.13 -6.91
N TRP A 24 -17.76 7.68 -6.83
CA TRP A 24 -17.15 8.38 -7.96
C TRP A 24 -16.64 7.37 -8.97
N ARG A 25 -17.37 7.25 -10.11
CA ARG A 25 -17.12 6.20 -11.11
C ARG A 25 -16.85 6.77 -12.49
N ALA A 26 -15.89 6.15 -13.18
CA ALA A 26 -15.67 6.32 -14.60
C ALA A 26 -15.13 4.99 -15.13
N GLU A 27 -15.55 4.57 -16.32
CA GLU A 27 -15.18 3.27 -16.87
C GLU A 27 -13.66 3.08 -17.00
N TRP A 28 -12.96 4.09 -17.50
CA TRP A 28 -11.48 4.07 -17.53
C TRP A 28 -10.86 3.97 -16.14
N ALA A 29 -11.46 4.62 -15.14
CA ALA A 29 -10.96 4.59 -13.77
C ALA A 29 -11.16 3.22 -13.12
N ASP A 30 -12.20 2.48 -13.48
CA ASP A 30 -12.43 1.11 -13.04
C ASP A 30 -11.28 0.20 -13.48
N PHE A 31 -10.93 0.23 -14.77
CA PHE A 31 -9.80 -0.54 -15.30
C PHE A 31 -8.47 -0.08 -14.70
N PHE A 32 -8.28 1.23 -14.58
CA PHE A 32 -7.06 1.80 -14.00
C PHE A 32 -6.87 1.36 -12.55
N MET A 33 -7.87 1.60 -11.69
CA MET A 33 -7.77 1.30 -10.25
C MET A 33 -7.66 -0.20 -9.99
N TYR A 34 -8.34 -1.03 -10.78
CA TYR A 34 -8.22 -2.48 -10.70
C TYR A 34 -6.81 -2.95 -11.03
N ALA A 35 -6.24 -2.50 -12.15
CA ALA A 35 -4.88 -2.86 -12.57
C ALA A 35 -3.83 -2.28 -11.61
N PHE A 36 -3.97 -1.00 -11.20
CA PHE A 36 -3.05 -0.33 -10.28
C PHE A 36 -2.99 -1.01 -8.91
N SER A 37 -4.12 -1.52 -8.42
CA SER A 37 -4.22 -2.27 -7.17
C SER A 37 -3.51 -3.63 -7.22
N GLY A 38 -3.17 -4.12 -8.40
CA GLY A 38 -2.54 -5.41 -8.60
C GLY A 38 -1.08 -5.42 -8.11
N LYS A 39 -0.69 -6.44 -7.32
CA LYS A 39 0.68 -6.52 -6.80
C LYS A 39 1.74 -6.88 -7.87
N TRP A 40 1.37 -7.65 -8.88
CA TRP A 40 2.30 -8.14 -9.90
C TRP A 40 2.71 -7.09 -10.93
N ILE A 41 1.86 -6.10 -11.18
CA ILE A 41 2.15 -5.00 -12.09
C ILE A 41 3.34 -4.14 -11.61
N TRP A 42 3.64 -4.17 -10.31
CA TRP A 42 4.71 -3.41 -9.68
C TRP A 42 6.05 -4.15 -9.59
N VAL A 43 6.15 -5.38 -10.11
CA VAL A 43 7.42 -6.13 -10.16
C VAL A 43 8.55 -5.31 -10.82
N PRO A 44 8.34 -4.59 -11.95
CA PRO A 44 9.39 -3.75 -12.52
C PRO A 44 9.89 -2.66 -11.55
N LEU A 45 9.00 -2.03 -10.78
CA LEU A 45 9.37 -1.06 -9.75
C LEU A 45 10.22 -1.70 -8.64
N TYR A 46 9.84 -2.89 -8.16
CA TYR A 46 10.59 -3.59 -7.13
C TYR A 46 11.99 -3.99 -7.62
N VAL A 47 12.12 -4.43 -8.87
CA VAL A 47 13.41 -4.72 -9.51
C VAL A 47 14.27 -3.46 -9.63
N ALA A 48 13.67 -2.32 -10.01
CA ALA A 48 14.37 -1.05 -10.09
C ALA A 48 14.86 -0.56 -8.71
N LEU A 49 14.06 -0.71 -7.66
CA LEU A 49 14.47 -0.40 -6.29
C LEU A 49 15.61 -1.30 -5.83
N PHE A 50 15.52 -2.60 -6.10
CA PHE A 50 16.58 -3.55 -5.78
C PHE A 50 17.88 -3.24 -6.54
N TYR A 51 17.79 -2.87 -7.83
CA TYR A 51 18.92 -2.41 -8.61
C TYR A 51 19.64 -1.22 -7.96
N VAL A 52 18.89 -0.19 -7.50
CA VAL A 52 19.49 0.97 -6.82
C VAL A 52 20.19 0.54 -5.51
N ILE A 53 19.59 -0.37 -4.74
CA ILE A 53 20.19 -0.90 -3.51
C ILE A 53 21.53 -1.57 -3.82
N VAL A 54 21.57 -2.48 -4.79
CA VAL A 54 22.78 -3.23 -5.15
C VAL A 54 23.86 -2.34 -5.75
N ARG A 55 23.47 -1.31 -6.52
CA ARG A 55 24.43 -0.36 -7.13
C ARG A 55 25.11 0.59 -6.16
N ASN A 56 24.50 0.81 -5.00
CA ASN A 56 24.97 1.80 -4.03
C ASN A 56 25.50 1.20 -2.72
N LEU A 57 25.09 -0.02 -2.37
CA LEU A 57 25.51 -0.64 -1.12
C LEU A 57 26.51 -1.76 -1.37
N HIS A 58 27.45 -1.90 -0.44
CA HIS A 58 28.32 -3.09 -0.44
C HIS A 58 27.46 -4.36 -0.33
N TRP A 59 27.82 -5.44 -1.02
CA TRP A 59 26.98 -6.62 -1.19
C TRP A 59 26.42 -7.21 0.12
N LYS A 60 27.21 -7.24 1.22
CA LYS A 60 26.74 -7.71 2.54
C LYS A 60 25.64 -6.80 3.11
N VAL A 61 25.78 -5.47 2.95
CA VAL A 61 24.80 -4.49 3.38
C VAL A 61 23.55 -4.54 2.49
N ALA A 62 23.71 -4.77 1.19
CA ALA A 62 22.61 -4.94 0.25
C ALA A 62 21.74 -6.17 0.60
N ILE A 63 22.38 -7.31 0.92
CA ILE A 63 21.67 -8.51 1.41
C ILE A 63 20.93 -8.18 2.72
N GLY A 64 21.61 -7.56 3.70
CA GLY A 64 20.96 -7.16 4.96
C GLY A 64 19.77 -6.22 4.75
N CYS A 65 19.89 -5.30 3.78
CA CYS A 65 18.80 -4.40 3.38
C CYS A 65 17.61 -5.17 2.77
N ALA A 66 17.88 -6.11 1.85
CA ALA A 66 16.84 -6.95 1.25
C ALA A 66 16.12 -7.81 2.30
N VAL A 67 16.86 -8.39 3.24
CA VAL A 67 16.28 -9.13 4.37
C VAL A 67 15.44 -8.22 5.25
N ALA A 68 15.91 -7.01 5.56
CA ALA A 68 15.16 -6.07 6.39
C ALA A 68 13.85 -5.59 5.71
N ILE A 69 13.86 -5.39 4.39
CA ILE A 69 12.63 -5.10 3.63
C ILE A 69 11.69 -6.30 3.68
N ALA A 70 12.18 -7.52 3.45
CA ALA A 70 11.37 -8.74 3.55
C ALA A 70 10.75 -8.89 4.94
N LEU A 71 11.52 -8.66 6.02
CA LEU A 71 11.01 -8.67 7.39
C LEU A 71 9.97 -7.58 7.64
N THR A 72 10.13 -6.38 7.07
CA THR A 72 9.13 -5.30 7.16
C THR A 72 7.79 -5.76 6.57
N ILE A 73 7.81 -6.35 5.37
CA ILE A 73 6.60 -6.85 4.70
C ILE A 73 5.99 -8.03 5.48
N THR A 74 6.82 -8.97 5.93
CA THR A 74 6.36 -10.10 6.75
C THR A 74 5.72 -9.62 8.05
N PHE A 75 6.36 -8.68 8.76
CA PHE A 75 5.79 -8.09 9.97
C PHE A 75 4.43 -7.44 9.69
N ALA A 76 4.35 -6.60 8.65
CA ALA A 76 3.13 -5.91 8.27
C ALA A 76 1.98 -6.89 7.93
N ASP A 77 2.29 -7.95 7.19
CA ASP A 77 1.33 -8.98 6.80
C ASP A 77 0.88 -9.82 8.00
N GLN A 78 1.82 -10.30 8.84
CA GLN A 78 1.50 -11.11 10.00
C GLN A 78 0.72 -10.32 11.05
N MET A 79 1.14 -9.09 11.37
CA MET A 79 0.41 -8.24 12.31
C MET A 79 -1.01 -7.94 11.80
N GLY A 80 -1.15 -7.64 10.51
CA GLY A 80 -2.46 -7.36 9.91
C GLY A 80 -3.33 -8.60 9.80
N ALA A 81 -2.87 -9.64 9.11
CA ALA A 81 -3.68 -10.79 8.75
C ALA A 81 -3.88 -11.81 9.89
N THR A 82 -2.83 -12.02 10.72
CA THR A 82 -2.82 -13.12 11.70
C THR A 82 -3.12 -12.65 13.12
N VAL A 83 -2.74 -11.40 13.48
CA VAL A 83 -2.94 -10.90 14.84
C VAL A 83 -4.19 -10.02 14.93
N ILE A 84 -4.24 -8.90 14.19
CA ILE A 84 -5.29 -7.88 14.38
C ILE A 84 -6.61 -8.31 13.74
N ARG A 85 -6.57 -8.87 12.52
CA ARG A 85 -7.79 -9.22 11.76
C ARG A 85 -8.70 -10.22 12.46
N PRO A 86 -8.21 -11.32 13.08
CA PRO A 86 -9.05 -12.25 13.83
C PRO A 86 -9.65 -11.65 15.10
N LEU A 87 -9.01 -10.62 15.68
CA LEU A 87 -9.51 -9.94 16.88
C LEU A 87 -10.63 -8.95 16.56
N VAL A 88 -10.54 -8.27 15.42
CA VAL A 88 -11.50 -7.21 15.04
C VAL A 88 -12.66 -7.76 14.22
N CYS A 89 -12.42 -8.74 13.36
CA CYS A 89 -13.42 -9.41 12.51
C CYS A 89 -14.32 -8.44 11.71
N ARG A 90 -13.82 -7.24 11.34
CA ARG A 90 -14.60 -6.25 10.57
C ARG A 90 -14.84 -6.76 9.15
N PRO A 91 -16.10 -6.99 8.72
CA PRO A 91 -16.41 -7.40 7.35
C PRO A 91 -15.95 -6.34 6.35
N ARG A 92 -15.50 -6.78 5.16
CA ARG A 92 -15.22 -5.83 4.07
C ARG A 92 -16.51 -5.15 3.60
N PRO A 93 -16.42 -3.91 3.07
CA PRO A 93 -17.59 -3.21 2.53
C PRO A 93 -18.37 -4.05 1.51
N VAL A 94 -17.66 -4.72 0.58
CA VAL A 94 -18.23 -5.58 -0.48
C VAL A 94 -18.66 -6.98 0.00
N ASN A 95 -18.47 -7.33 1.26
CA ASN A 95 -18.86 -8.65 1.77
C ASN A 95 -20.38 -8.69 1.95
N LEU A 96 -21.02 -9.75 1.48
CA LEU A 96 -22.49 -9.93 1.53
C LEU A 96 -23.07 -9.91 2.95
N GLU A 97 -22.26 -10.22 3.96
CA GLU A 97 -22.65 -10.13 5.37
C GLU A 97 -22.61 -8.70 5.91
N ASN A 98 -22.08 -7.76 5.14
CA ASN A 98 -22.01 -6.35 5.53
C ASN A 98 -23.27 -5.61 5.05
N PRO A 99 -24.03 -4.97 5.95
CA PRO A 99 -25.26 -4.27 5.56
C PRO A 99 -25.09 -3.22 4.46
N ILE A 100 -23.89 -2.60 4.37
CA ILE A 100 -23.65 -1.57 3.34
C ILE A 100 -23.29 -2.16 1.96
N SER A 101 -23.15 -3.48 1.84
CA SER A 101 -22.67 -4.13 0.60
C SER A 101 -23.56 -3.86 -0.61
N GLU A 102 -24.85 -3.60 -0.39
CA GLU A 102 -25.82 -3.26 -1.43
C GLU A 102 -25.57 -1.87 -2.06
N PHE A 103 -24.93 -0.97 -1.32
CA PHE A 103 -24.59 0.38 -1.78
C PHE A 103 -23.19 0.47 -2.38
N VAL A 104 -22.36 -0.58 -2.22
CA VAL A 104 -20.98 -0.60 -2.69
C VAL A 104 -20.89 -1.12 -4.11
N GLN A 105 -20.37 -0.31 -5.01
CA GLN A 105 -20.13 -0.69 -6.40
C GLN A 105 -18.89 -1.56 -6.53
N ILE A 106 -19.02 -2.64 -7.29
CA ILE A 106 -17.98 -3.68 -7.45
C ILE A 106 -17.43 -3.65 -8.86
N VAL A 107 -16.09 -3.64 -8.97
CA VAL A 107 -15.37 -3.73 -10.24
C VAL A 107 -15.00 -5.18 -10.52
N ASN A 108 -15.33 -5.69 -11.70
CA ASN A 108 -14.99 -7.05 -12.19
C ASN A 108 -15.34 -8.17 -11.20
N GLY A 109 -16.38 -8.01 -10.39
CA GLY A 109 -16.78 -9.00 -9.39
C GLY A 109 -15.78 -9.20 -8.23
N TYR A 110 -14.79 -8.32 -8.09
CA TYR A 110 -13.73 -8.47 -7.08
C TYR A 110 -14.20 -8.09 -5.68
N ARG A 111 -14.31 -9.06 -4.78
CA ARG A 111 -14.77 -8.86 -3.39
C ARG A 111 -13.66 -9.03 -2.35
N GLY A 112 -12.58 -9.75 -2.66
CA GLY A 112 -11.54 -10.09 -1.68
C GLY A 112 -12.01 -11.11 -0.63
N GLY A 113 -11.32 -11.18 0.51
CA GLY A 113 -11.67 -12.08 1.63
C GLY A 113 -12.75 -11.48 2.55
N ARG A 114 -13.23 -12.26 3.53
CA ARG A 114 -14.32 -11.89 4.45
C ARG A 114 -14.02 -10.62 5.27
N TYR A 115 -12.87 -10.55 5.94
CA TYR A 115 -12.50 -9.46 6.83
C TYR A 115 -11.49 -8.51 6.20
N GLY A 116 -11.60 -7.21 6.48
CA GLY A 116 -10.81 -6.13 5.88
C GLY A 116 -9.82 -5.43 6.81
N PHE A 117 -10.05 -5.42 8.10
CA PHE A 117 -9.27 -4.62 9.05
C PHE A 117 -8.09 -5.39 9.65
N PRO A 118 -6.88 -4.81 9.67
CA PRO A 118 -6.46 -3.68 8.86
C PRO A 118 -6.13 -4.10 7.42
N SER A 119 -5.85 -3.13 6.55
CA SER A 119 -5.47 -3.40 5.17
C SER A 119 -4.00 -3.82 5.07
N CYS A 120 -3.74 -5.09 4.69
CA CYS A 120 -2.38 -5.56 4.40
C CYS A 120 -1.75 -4.86 3.19
N HIS A 121 -2.55 -4.42 2.18
CA HIS A 121 -2.03 -3.63 1.07
C HIS A 121 -1.44 -2.30 1.56
N ALA A 122 -2.16 -1.58 2.41
CA ALA A 122 -1.67 -0.35 3.01
C ALA A 122 -0.43 -0.62 3.87
N ALA A 123 -0.46 -1.66 4.71
CA ALA A 123 0.65 -2.00 5.58
C ALA A 123 1.93 -2.32 4.78
N ASN A 124 1.83 -3.08 3.71
CA ASN A 124 2.97 -3.46 2.88
C ASN A 124 3.50 -2.28 2.06
N THR A 125 2.63 -1.49 1.41
CA THR A 125 3.07 -0.35 0.58
C THR A 125 3.67 0.77 1.41
N PHE A 126 3.05 1.13 2.53
CA PHE A 126 3.60 2.13 3.45
C PHE A 126 4.82 1.61 4.21
N GLY A 127 4.86 0.31 4.55
CA GLY A 127 6.06 -0.32 5.12
C GLY A 127 7.26 -0.17 4.19
N LEU A 128 7.11 -0.49 2.90
CA LEU A 128 8.14 -0.26 1.90
C LEU A 128 8.48 1.22 1.76
N ALA A 129 7.48 2.10 1.66
CA ALA A 129 7.69 3.53 1.48
C ALA A 129 8.48 4.16 2.64
N PHE A 130 8.12 3.87 3.90
CA PHE A 130 8.84 4.39 5.06
C PHE A 130 10.24 3.79 5.19
N PHE A 131 10.42 2.50 4.89
CA PHE A 131 11.75 1.90 4.89
C PHE A 131 12.69 2.60 3.89
N LEU A 132 12.22 2.83 2.66
CA LEU A 132 12.99 3.54 1.62
C LEU A 132 13.22 5.01 1.99
N PHE A 133 12.26 5.65 2.65
CA PHE A 133 12.41 7.00 3.20
C PHE A 133 13.58 7.08 4.17
N TYR A 134 13.69 6.13 5.10
CA TYR A 134 14.82 6.07 6.04
C TYR A 134 16.13 5.74 5.34
N LEU A 135 16.10 4.83 4.36
CA LEU A 135 17.29 4.33 3.67
C LEU A 135 17.95 5.42 2.83
N PHE A 136 17.19 6.08 1.96
CA PHE A 136 17.75 6.98 0.95
C PHE A 136 17.63 8.46 1.30
N ARG A 137 16.57 8.89 1.98
CA ARG A 137 16.21 10.29 2.23
C ARG A 137 16.30 11.19 1.00
N ASN A 138 16.05 10.62 -0.18
CA ASN A 138 16.00 11.37 -1.42
C ASN A 138 14.60 11.94 -1.62
N ARG A 139 14.52 13.28 -1.78
CA ARG A 139 13.22 13.98 -1.84
C ARG A 139 12.34 13.48 -2.98
N SER A 140 12.89 13.34 -4.18
CA SER A 140 12.12 12.92 -5.37
C SER A 140 11.59 11.48 -5.23
N LEU A 141 12.46 10.53 -4.80
CA LEU A 141 12.05 9.15 -4.57
C LEU A 141 11.01 9.06 -3.44
N ASN A 142 11.20 9.81 -2.36
CA ASN A 142 10.28 9.81 -1.23
C ASN A 142 8.87 10.28 -1.63
N TRP A 143 8.77 11.38 -2.38
CA TRP A 143 7.49 11.85 -2.89
C TRP A 143 6.85 10.83 -3.83
N PHE A 144 7.62 10.30 -4.77
CA PHE A 144 7.12 9.30 -5.72
C PHE A 144 6.56 8.07 -5.01
N ILE A 145 7.34 7.45 -4.11
CA ILE A 145 6.93 6.20 -3.46
C ILE A 145 5.77 6.41 -2.46
N MET A 146 5.70 7.59 -1.84
CA MET A 146 4.60 7.95 -0.96
C MET A 146 3.30 8.16 -1.75
N LEU A 147 3.37 8.87 -2.89
CA LEU A 147 2.22 9.02 -3.80
C LEU A 147 1.76 7.67 -4.37
N TRP A 148 2.69 6.80 -4.72
CA TRP A 148 2.37 5.43 -5.14
C TRP A 148 1.65 4.64 -4.04
N ALA A 149 2.10 4.73 -2.79
CA ALA A 149 1.45 4.07 -1.66
C ALA A 149 0.04 4.65 -1.39
N LEU A 150 -0.11 5.97 -1.44
CA LEU A 150 -1.40 6.66 -1.30
C LEU A 150 -2.37 6.27 -2.41
N LEU A 151 -1.94 6.25 -3.67
CA LEU A 151 -2.79 5.86 -4.79
C LEU A 151 -3.16 4.37 -4.73
N THR A 152 -2.25 3.51 -4.25
CA THR A 152 -2.58 2.11 -3.96
C THR A 152 -3.68 2.02 -2.89
N CYS A 153 -3.59 2.78 -1.81
CA CYS A 153 -4.64 2.83 -0.79
C CYS A 153 -5.96 3.37 -1.34
N TYR A 154 -5.92 4.46 -2.09
CA TYR A 154 -7.12 5.02 -2.74
C TYR A 154 -7.81 3.98 -3.63
N SER A 155 -7.03 3.22 -4.42
CA SER A 155 -7.58 2.16 -5.25
C SER A 155 -8.34 1.08 -4.46
N ARG A 156 -7.95 0.82 -3.20
CA ARG A 156 -8.65 -0.17 -2.36
C ARG A 156 -10.03 0.31 -1.90
N SER A 157 -10.16 1.58 -1.52
CA SER A 157 -11.48 2.18 -1.20
C SER A 157 -12.32 2.36 -2.46
N TYR A 158 -11.72 2.79 -3.58
CA TYR A 158 -12.38 2.87 -4.88
C TYR A 158 -13.00 1.53 -5.30
N LEU A 159 -12.27 0.43 -5.12
CA LEU A 159 -12.75 -0.93 -5.40
C LEU A 159 -13.73 -1.48 -4.33
N GLY A 160 -14.05 -0.70 -3.31
CA GLY A 160 -14.97 -1.08 -2.24
C GLY A 160 -14.49 -2.16 -1.28
N VAL A 161 -13.21 -2.54 -1.32
CA VAL A 161 -12.71 -3.69 -0.54
C VAL A 161 -12.11 -3.33 0.81
N HIS A 162 -11.90 -2.03 1.09
CA HIS A 162 -11.43 -1.52 2.38
C HIS A 162 -12.04 -0.16 2.70
N TYR A 163 -12.40 0.03 3.95
CA TYR A 163 -12.70 1.34 4.50
C TYR A 163 -11.42 2.20 4.59
N PRO A 164 -11.53 3.55 4.50
CA PRO A 164 -10.40 4.44 4.77
C PRO A 164 -9.71 4.18 6.12
N GLY A 165 -10.45 3.89 7.17
CA GLY A 165 -9.91 3.51 8.49
C GLY A 165 -9.07 2.24 8.46
N ASP A 166 -9.44 1.23 7.66
CA ASP A 166 -8.62 0.02 7.46
C ASP A 166 -7.25 0.36 6.87
N LEU A 167 -7.23 1.35 5.94
CA LEU A 167 -6.02 1.79 5.25
C LEU A 167 -5.11 2.61 6.18
N LEU A 168 -5.68 3.50 7.00
CA LEU A 168 -4.94 4.29 7.97
C LEU A 168 -4.24 3.41 9.00
N VAL A 169 -4.97 2.45 9.58
CA VAL A 169 -4.37 1.51 10.55
C VAL A 169 -3.34 0.60 9.86
N GLY A 170 -3.61 0.15 8.63
CA GLY A 170 -2.64 -0.58 7.83
C GLY A 170 -1.36 0.23 7.61
N ALA A 171 -1.46 1.49 7.20
CA ALA A 171 -0.31 2.38 7.01
C ALA A 171 0.49 2.57 8.31
N PHE A 172 -0.20 2.70 9.45
CA PHE A 172 0.46 2.79 10.76
C PHE A 172 1.22 1.49 11.11
N VAL A 173 0.64 0.32 10.87
CA VAL A 173 1.31 -0.98 11.06
C VAL A 173 2.56 -1.06 10.18
N GLY A 174 2.47 -0.62 8.91
CA GLY A 174 3.60 -0.54 8.00
C GLY A 174 4.69 0.40 8.48
N PHE A 175 4.31 1.58 8.99
CA PHE A 175 5.25 2.55 9.59
C PHE A 175 6.02 1.95 10.77
N VAL A 176 5.32 1.28 11.70
CA VAL A 176 5.95 0.62 12.86
C VAL A 176 6.91 -0.47 12.41
N GLY A 177 6.48 -1.35 11.49
CA GLY A 177 7.33 -2.42 10.95
C GLY A 177 8.58 -1.88 10.26
N ALA A 178 8.44 -0.86 9.42
CA ALA A 178 9.55 -0.21 8.73
C ALA A 178 10.54 0.42 9.72
N SER A 179 10.03 1.11 10.74
CA SER A 179 10.87 1.77 11.75
C SER A 179 11.69 0.77 12.55
N LEU A 180 11.08 -0.33 13.00
CA LEU A 180 11.75 -1.40 13.74
C LEU A 180 12.80 -2.12 12.87
N CYS A 181 12.40 -2.55 11.66
CA CYS A 181 13.29 -3.30 10.77
C CYS A 181 14.44 -2.43 10.26
N TYR A 182 14.19 -1.15 9.94
CA TYR A 182 15.27 -0.23 9.57
C TYR A 182 16.22 0.05 10.72
N TRP A 183 15.71 0.26 11.94
CA TRP A 183 16.54 0.44 13.12
C TRP A 183 17.46 -0.77 13.34
N LEU A 184 16.91 -1.99 13.28
CA LEU A 184 17.67 -3.23 13.42
C LEU A 184 18.72 -3.36 12.31
N PHE A 185 18.34 -3.19 11.06
CA PHE A 185 19.23 -3.20 9.90
C PHE A 185 20.39 -2.21 10.05
N SER A 186 20.09 -0.96 10.41
CA SER A 186 21.09 0.09 10.53
C SER A 186 22.13 -0.23 11.63
N ARG A 187 21.69 -0.87 12.72
CA ARG A 187 22.57 -1.30 13.81
C ARG A 187 23.41 -2.53 13.46
N LEU A 188 22.78 -3.60 12.95
CA LEU A 188 23.46 -4.87 12.65
C LEU A 188 24.42 -4.74 11.46
N CYS A 189 24.00 -4.07 10.41
CA CYS A 189 24.83 -3.86 9.22
C CYS A 189 25.75 -2.64 9.33
N ARG A 190 25.73 -1.91 10.46
CA ARG A 190 26.48 -0.65 10.65
C ARG A 190 26.29 0.30 9.49
N TYR A 191 25.05 0.34 8.96
CA TYR A 191 24.74 1.14 7.79
C TYR A 191 24.91 2.63 8.07
N LYS A 192 25.71 3.28 7.21
CA LYS A 192 25.86 4.74 7.18
C LYS A 192 25.26 5.24 5.88
N ARG A 193 24.32 6.19 6.00
CA ARG A 193 23.70 6.82 4.85
C ARG A 193 24.74 7.56 4.00
N GLN A 194 24.58 7.47 2.67
CA GLN A 194 25.38 8.22 1.71
C GLN A 194 24.72 9.58 1.41
N GLU A 195 25.49 10.55 1.00
CA GLU A 195 24.97 11.86 0.55
C GLU A 195 24.38 11.77 -0.85
N HIS A 196 24.97 10.93 -1.71
CA HIS A 196 24.55 10.76 -3.09
C HIS A 196 24.39 9.29 -3.43
N TYR A 197 23.32 8.97 -4.17
CA TYR A 197 23.02 7.62 -4.66
C TYR A 197 22.98 7.61 -6.19
N LYS A 198 23.75 6.70 -6.79
CA LYS A 198 23.77 6.48 -8.25
C LYS A 198 22.41 5.91 -8.68
N HIS A 199 21.91 6.41 -9.80
CA HIS A 199 20.68 5.89 -10.45
C HIS A 199 19.41 5.97 -9.59
N ILE A 200 19.37 6.84 -8.58
CA ILE A 200 18.23 6.98 -7.64
C ILE A 200 16.91 7.32 -8.33
N HIS A 201 16.95 7.89 -9.53
CA HIS A 201 15.75 8.23 -10.31
C HIS A 201 15.19 7.07 -11.14
N VAL A 202 15.92 5.95 -11.30
CA VAL A 202 15.47 4.79 -12.10
C VAL A 202 14.13 4.24 -11.60
N PRO A 203 13.90 4.02 -10.30
CA PRO A 203 12.59 3.57 -9.82
C PRO A 203 11.45 4.55 -10.14
N ILE A 204 11.73 5.86 -10.15
CA ILE A 204 10.74 6.90 -10.49
C ILE A 204 10.33 6.76 -11.96
N TRP A 205 11.30 6.64 -12.86
CA TRP A 205 11.03 6.45 -14.28
C TRP A 205 10.29 5.14 -14.57
N VAL A 206 10.76 4.02 -13.98
CA VAL A 206 10.13 2.72 -14.15
C VAL A 206 8.70 2.73 -13.63
N GLY A 207 8.48 3.26 -12.43
CA GLY A 207 7.14 3.34 -11.85
C GLY A 207 6.22 4.32 -12.61
N GLY A 208 6.76 5.44 -13.10
CA GLY A 208 6.03 6.39 -13.95
C GLY A 208 5.60 5.75 -15.29
N ILE A 209 6.51 5.04 -15.95
CA ILE A 209 6.22 4.30 -17.18
C ILE A 209 5.18 3.20 -16.93
N THR A 210 5.29 2.46 -15.82
CA THR A 210 4.29 1.46 -15.43
C THR A 210 2.92 2.10 -15.23
N THR A 211 2.86 3.24 -14.51
CA THR A 211 1.59 3.96 -14.29
C THR A 211 0.98 4.46 -15.61
N LEU A 212 1.82 5.01 -16.50
CA LEU A 212 1.38 5.43 -17.83
C LEU A 212 0.86 4.24 -18.66
N GLY A 213 1.54 3.11 -18.61
CA GLY A 213 1.10 1.87 -19.27
C GLY A 213 -0.25 1.38 -18.76
N ILE A 214 -0.49 1.45 -17.43
CA ILE A 214 -1.80 1.13 -16.84
C ILE A 214 -2.87 2.10 -17.34
N LEU A 215 -2.56 3.39 -17.42
CA LEU A 215 -3.51 4.41 -17.92
C LEU A 215 -3.87 4.17 -19.38
N VAL A 216 -2.88 3.93 -20.23
CA VAL A 216 -3.11 3.62 -21.66
C VAL A 216 -3.95 2.36 -21.81
N TYR A 217 -3.62 1.30 -21.06
CA TYR A 217 -4.43 0.08 -21.04
C TYR A 217 -5.88 0.35 -20.64
N ALA A 218 -6.10 1.14 -19.58
CA ALA A 218 -7.43 1.48 -19.10
C ALA A 218 -8.24 2.25 -20.14
N LEU A 219 -7.63 3.25 -20.79
CA LEU A 219 -8.28 4.02 -21.85
C LEU A 219 -8.61 3.15 -23.07
N MET A 220 -7.70 2.26 -23.49
CA MET A 220 -7.97 1.33 -24.59
C MET A 220 -9.14 0.39 -24.29
N ARG A 221 -9.24 -0.09 -23.05
CA ARG A 221 -10.34 -0.96 -22.62
C ARG A 221 -11.70 -0.26 -22.57
N THR A 222 -11.70 1.05 -22.39
CA THR A 222 -12.93 1.88 -22.41
C THR A 222 -13.40 2.17 -23.84
N LEU A 223 -12.46 2.18 -24.81
CA LEU A 223 -12.79 2.47 -26.22
C LEU A 223 -13.17 1.23 -27.03
N LEU A 224 -12.93 0.01 -26.52
CA LEU A 224 -13.22 -1.27 -27.15
C LEU A 224 -14.46 -1.91 -26.51
#